data_1f5cf9b3f27c05d4e38db98bd5669c6b
#
_entry.id   1f5cf9b3f27c05d4e38db98bd5669c6b
#
_cell.length_a   1.000
_cell.length_b   1.000
_cell.length_c   1.000
_cell.angle_alpha   90.00
_cell.angle_beta   90.00
_cell.angle_gamma   90.00
#
_symmetry.space_group_name_H-M   'P 1'
#
loop_
_entity.id
_entity.type
_entity.pdbx_description
1 polymer ?
#
loop_
_entity_poly.entity_id
_entity_poly.type
_entity_poly.pdbx_seq_one_letter_code
_entity_poly.pdbx_strand_id
1 'polypeptide(L)'
;MAKDLRAMSQRPLLTPFAALAIAALLAGCAAGGEQLPPATYGDGSVAPSEEYTIGPLDEITIHVWRNPELSADKVRVRPDGRLTIPLVQDIPAVGKTATQLQDYIAGELSKYIEQPIVSVIVNTPEGNFTQQVRIIGATGQPASLPYRANMTVLDAMIAVGGLNEFAAGNRAKLIRLNHETGIQEEYRLRLSDLVRRGDASANVMLKPGDTIIIPESRF
;
A
#
# COMPACT_ATOMS: atom_id res chain seq x y z
N MET A 1 10.58 26.65 -91.55
CA MET A 1 11.70 26.21 -90.68
C MET A 1 11.31 26.52 -89.24
N ALA A 2 10.75 25.57 -88.60
CA ALA A 2 11.23 24.72 -87.52
C ALA A 2 11.70 25.50 -86.29
N LYS A 3 10.98 25.43 -85.20
CA LYS A 3 11.39 24.63 -84.01
C LYS A 3 10.37 24.76 -82.89
N ASP A 4 9.79 23.61 -82.58
CA ASP A 4 9.05 23.32 -81.35
C ASP A 4 9.92 23.53 -80.12
N LEU A 5 9.33 24.07 -79.07
CA LEU A 5 9.86 23.99 -77.74
C LEU A 5 8.71 23.58 -76.76
N ARG A 6 8.69 22.27 -76.48
CA ARG A 6 7.86 21.64 -75.47
C ARG A 6 8.23 22.22 -74.07
N ALA A 7 7.28 22.85 -73.39
CA ALA A 7 7.37 23.13 -72.00
C ALA A 7 7.05 21.84 -71.22
N MET A 8 8.03 21.26 -70.51
CA MET A 8 7.90 20.18 -69.60
C MET A 8 7.32 20.74 -68.22
N SER A 9 6.09 20.35 -67.94
CA SER A 9 5.44 20.54 -66.63
C SER A 9 6.17 19.71 -65.61
N GLN A 10 6.92 20.35 -64.72
CA GLN A 10 7.46 19.72 -63.50
C GLN A 10 6.35 19.67 -62.42
N ARG A 11 5.82 18.48 -62.16
CA ARG A 11 5.00 18.18 -60.99
C ARG A 11 5.93 18.00 -59.80
N PRO A 12 5.72 18.68 -58.67
CA PRO A 12 6.48 18.38 -57.45
C PRO A 12 6.01 17.04 -56.88
N LEU A 13 6.91 16.08 -56.81
CA LEU A 13 6.78 14.85 -56.04
C LEU A 13 6.76 15.23 -54.55
N LEU A 14 5.57 15.32 -53.96
CA LEU A 14 5.42 15.35 -52.51
C LEU A 14 5.90 14.00 -51.97
N THR A 15 7.01 14.00 -51.28
CA THR A 15 7.61 12.85 -50.61
C THR A 15 6.69 12.34 -49.51
N PRO A 16 6.44 11.02 -49.38
CA PRO A 16 5.54 10.45 -48.36
C PRO A 16 6.09 10.55 -46.93
N PHE A 17 7.26 11.13 -46.72
CA PHE A 17 7.86 11.32 -45.41
C PHE A 17 7.22 12.42 -44.54
N ALA A 18 6.49 13.37 -45.12
CA ALA A 18 5.83 14.43 -44.37
C ALA A 18 4.52 13.98 -43.70
N ALA A 19 3.86 12.93 -44.20
CA ALA A 19 2.63 12.41 -43.65
C ALA A 19 2.84 11.53 -42.38
N LEU A 20 4.03 10.92 -42.24
CA LEU A 20 4.33 10.05 -41.08
C LEU A 20 4.68 10.84 -39.83
N ALA A 21 5.17 12.08 -39.97
CA ALA A 21 5.56 12.93 -38.83
C ALA A 21 4.37 13.56 -38.09
N ILE A 22 3.20 13.69 -38.70
CA ILE A 22 2.01 14.30 -38.11
C ILE A 22 1.19 13.26 -37.31
N ALA A 23 1.30 11.97 -37.63
CA ALA A 23 0.62 10.90 -36.90
C ALA A 23 1.25 10.59 -35.53
N ALA A 24 2.50 10.96 -35.29
CA ALA A 24 3.21 10.71 -34.03
C ALA A 24 2.93 11.74 -32.93
N LEU A 25 2.25 12.86 -33.22
CA LEU A 25 1.97 13.94 -32.26
C LEU A 25 0.59 13.83 -31.59
N LEU A 26 -0.24 12.85 -31.94
CA LEU A 26 -1.58 12.65 -31.35
C LEU A 26 -1.64 11.54 -30.29
N ALA A 27 -0.52 10.93 -29.91
CA ALA A 27 -0.46 9.86 -28.91
C ALA A 27 -0.23 10.36 -27.46
N GLY A 28 -0.43 11.63 -27.18
CA GLY A 28 -0.07 12.20 -25.89
C GLY A 28 -1.19 12.93 -25.19
N CYS A 29 -2.30 12.29 -24.82
CA CYS A 29 -3.21 12.74 -23.75
C CYS A 29 -4.16 11.62 -23.33
N ALA A 30 -3.64 10.48 -22.89
CA ALA A 30 -4.38 9.61 -22.01
C ALA A 30 -4.05 10.03 -20.57
N ALA A 31 -4.66 11.13 -20.10
CA ALA A 31 -4.72 11.49 -18.69
C ALA A 31 -5.74 10.59 -17.97
N GLY A 32 -5.57 9.27 -18.09
CA GLY A 32 -6.26 8.27 -17.31
C GLY A 32 -5.24 7.70 -16.34
N GLY A 33 -5.41 7.90 -15.01
CA GLY A 33 -4.56 7.25 -14.02
C GLY A 33 -4.45 5.76 -14.30
N GLU A 34 -3.29 5.21 -14.07
CA GLU A 34 -2.99 3.79 -14.26
C GLU A 34 -3.97 2.93 -13.44
N GLN A 35 -4.48 1.85 -14.01
CA GLN A 35 -5.35 0.92 -13.32
C GLN A 35 -4.53 -0.27 -12.84
N LEU A 36 -4.72 -0.64 -11.58
CA LEU A 36 -4.16 -1.87 -11.05
C LEU A 36 -4.87 -3.10 -11.66
N PRO A 37 -4.15 -4.22 -11.81
CA PRO A 37 -4.77 -5.47 -12.25
C PRO A 37 -5.83 -5.93 -11.24
N PRO A 38 -6.87 -6.66 -11.71
CA PRO A 38 -7.85 -7.28 -10.82
C PRO A 38 -7.18 -8.17 -9.78
N ALA A 39 -7.78 -8.25 -8.60
CA ALA A 39 -7.31 -9.12 -7.54
C ALA A 39 -7.31 -10.58 -8.01
N THR A 40 -6.15 -11.20 -7.98
CA THR A 40 -6.00 -12.63 -8.23
C THR A 40 -5.80 -13.31 -6.89
N TYR A 41 -6.77 -14.12 -6.49
CA TYR A 41 -6.58 -15.04 -5.36
C TYR A 41 -5.71 -16.18 -5.89
N GLY A 42 -4.46 -16.26 -5.42
CA GLY A 42 -3.59 -17.39 -5.73
C GLY A 42 -4.23 -18.71 -5.30
N ASP A 43 -3.64 -19.81 -5.69
CA ASP A 43 -4.05 -21.22 -5.45
C ASP A 43 -4.14 -21.66 -3.97
N GLY A 44 -4.45 -20.72 -3.06
CA GLY A 44 -4.53 -20.98 -1.61
C GLY A 44 -3.18 -20.94 -0.91
N SER A 45 -2.07 -20.74 -1.62
CA SER A 45 -0.82 -20.35 -0.99
C SER A 45 -0.94 -18.90 -0.53
N VAL A 46 -1.20 -18.71 0.74
CA VAL A 46 -1.06 -17.38 1.37
C VAL A 46 0.41 -17.00 1.20
N ALA A 47 0.69 -16.14 0.22
CA ALA A 47 2.03 -15.55 0.15
C ALA A 47 2.30 -14.95 1.54
N PRO A 48 3.46 -15.25 2.17
CA PRO A 48 3.78 -14.64 3.45
C PRO A 48 3.61 -13.13 3.28
N SER A 49 2.70 -12.54 4.06
CA SER A 49 2.62 -11.09 4.13
C SER A 49 3.99 -10.58 4.56
N GLU A 50 4.37 -9.39 4.11
CA GLU A 50 5.53 -8.71 4.68
C GLU A 50 5.46 -8.82 6.20
N GLU A 51 6.57 -9.26 6.81
CA GLU A 51 6.62 -9.52 8.24
C GLU A 51 6.31 -8.22 9.00
N TYR A 52 5.41 -8.28 9.97
CA TYR A 52 5.02 -7.09 10.73
C TYR A 52 6.23 -6.48 11.43
N THR A 53 6.47 -5.19 11.22
CA THR A 53 7.48 -4.43 11.94
C THR A 53 6.83 -3.60 13.04
N ILE A 54 7.37 -3.72 14.24
CA ILE A 54 6.89 -3.04 15.43
C ILE A 54 6.95 -1.52 15.23
N GLY A 55 5.84 -0.85 15.56
CA GLY A 55 5.69 0.60 15.54
C GLY A 55 5.68 1.25 16.94
N PRO A 56 5.75 2.59 17.00
CA PRO A 56 5.50 3.31 18.25
C PRO A 56 4.08 3.04 18.74
N LEU A 57 3.85 3.02 20.04
CA LEU A 57 2.57 2.79 20.70
C LEU A 57 2.02 1.36 20.61
N ASP A 58 2.65 0.46 19.89
CA ASP A 58 2.27 -0.94 19.88
C ASP A 58 2.31 -1.54 21.29
N GLU A 59 1.33 -2.38 21.58
CA GLU A 59 1.29 -3.14 22.82
C GLU A 59 1.89 -4.53 22.62
N ILE A 60 2.91 -4.84 23.40
CA ILE A 60 3.72 -6.06 23.27
C ILE A 60 3.75 -6.80 24.60
N THR A 61 3.59 -8.12 24.56
CA THR A 61 3.87 -9.01 25.68
C THR A 61 5.22 -9.70 25.44
N ILE A 62 6.07 -9.65 26.46
CA ILE A 62 7.38 -10.30 26.47
C ILE A 62 7.36 -11.36 27.53
N HIS A 63 7.50 -12.62 27.13
CA HIS A 63 7.52 -13.75 28.05
C HIS A 63 8.94 -14.35 28.09
N VAL A 64 9.50 -14.44 29.31
CA VAL A 64 10.79 -15.07 29.57
C VAL A 64 10.55 -16.39 30.26
N TRP A 65 10.86 -17.48 29.56
CA TRP A 65 10.61 -18.85 30.08
C TRP A 65 11.36 -19.09 31.38
N ARG A 66 10.66 -19.67 32.37
CA ARG A 66 11.14 -19.94 33.73
C ARG A 66 11.54 -18.73 34.56
N ASN A 67 11.35 -17.50 34.06
CA ASN A 67 11.67 -16.27 34.77
C ASN A 67 10.47 -15.29 34.64
N PRO A 68 9.33 -15.58 35.29
CA PRO A 68 8.15 -14.73 35.20
C PRO A 68 8.40 -13.30 35.69
N GLU A 69 9.34 -13.12 36.63
CA GLU A 69 9.75 -11.83 37.16
C GLU A 69 10.49 -10.93 36.13
N LEU A 70 11.01 -11.52 35.06
CA LEU A 70 11.64 -10.83 33.93
C LEU A 70 10.66 -10.65 32.75
N SER A 71 9.51 -11.30 32.83
CA SER A 71 8.44 -11.15 31.83
C SER A 71 7.70 -9.82 32.02
N ALA A 72 7.14 -9.30 30.93
CA ALA A 72 6.42 -8.04 30.97
C ALA A 72 5.17 -8.14 30.07
N ASP A 73 4.01 -8.07 30.69
CA ASP A 73 2.72 -8.12 30.01
C ASP A 73 2.31 -6.72 29.55
N LYS A 74 1.81 -6.61 28.31
CA LYS A 74 1.20 -5.39 27.78
C LYS A 74 2.07 -4.14 27.88
N VAL A 75 3.36 -4.31 27.61
CA VAL A 75 4.29 -3.18 27.52
C VAL A 75 4.01 -2.39 26.26
N ARG A 76 3.79 -1.09 26.41
CA ARG A 76 3.62 -0.19 25.27
C ARG A 76 4.97 0.33 24.80
N VAL A 77 5.22 0.25 23.50
CA VAL A 77 6.37 0.89 22.88
C VAL A 77 6.24 2.40 23.01
N ARG A 78 7.25 3.05 23.55
CA ARG A 78 7.26 4.50 23.75
C ARG A 78 7.27 5.24 22.40
N PRO A 79 6.83 6.51 22.35
CA PRO A 79 6.87 7.33 21.13
C PRO A 79 8.28 7.48 20.53
N ASP A 80 9.33 7.36 21.35
CA ASP A 80 10.73 7.37 20.92
C ASP A 80 11.19 6.03 20.31
N GLY A 81 10.28 5.05 20.20
CA GLY A 81 10.55 3.75 19.58
C GLY A 81 11.22 2.73 20.49
N ARG A 82 11.30 3.00 21.78
CA ARG A 82 11.96 2.13 22.76
C ARG A 82 10.95 1.53 23.74
N LEU A 83 11.32 0.43 24.37
CA LEU A 83 10.61 -0.17 25.47
C LEU A 83 11.58 -0.55 26.60
N THR A 84 11.03 -0.81 27.78
CA THR A 84 11.82 -1.21 28.96
C THR A 84 11.14 -2.41 29.62
N ILE A 85 11.95 -3.38 29.97
CA ILE A 85 11.57 -4.56 30.76
C ILE A 85 12.47 -4.68 32.00
N PRO A 86 12.14 -5.53 32.96
CA PRO A 86 13.04 -5.77 34.08
C PRO A 86 14.45 -6.15 33.60
N LEU A 87 15.46 -5.59 34.23
CA LEU A 87 16.90 -5.69 33.95
C LEU A 87 17.39 -5.03 32.67
N VAL A 88 16.54 -4.85 31.63
CA VAL A 88 16.96 -4.27 30.34
C VAL A 88 16.15 -3.02 30.02
N GLN A 89 16.85 -1.90 30.00
CA GLN A 89 16.25 -0.58 29.72
C GLN A 89 16.53 -0.14 28.28
N ASP A 90 15.69 0.76 27.78
CA ASP A 90 15.85 1.46 26.48
C ASP A 90 16.07 0.53 25.28
N ILE A 91 15.34 -0.57 25.23
CA ILE A 91 15.40 -1.55 24.14
C ILE A 91 14.83 -0.93 22.86
N PRO A 92 15.61 -0.85 21.75
CA PRO A 92 15.09 -0.34 20.48
C PRO A 92 14.14 -1.37 19.85
N ALA A 93 12.84 -1.06 19.81
CA ALA A 93 11.79 -1.95 19.32
C ALA A 93 11.29 -1.58 17.91
N VAL A 94 11.12 -0.28 17.63
CA VAL A 94 10.58 0.20 16.35
C VAL A 94 11.45 -0.25 15.17
N GLY A 95 10.78 -0.71 14.10
CA GLY A 95 11.41 -1.19 12.87
C GLY A 95 11.95 -2.62 12.96
N LYS A 96 11.85 -3.27 14.12
CA LYS A 96 12.18 -4.70 14.28
C LYS A 96 10.94 -5.56 14.10
N THR A 97 11.13 -6.78 13.63
CA THR A 97 10.09 -7.82 13.71
C THR A 97 10.03 -8.40 15.13
N ALA A 98 8.97 -9.12 15.46
CA ALA A 98 8.87 -9.79 16.75
C ALA A 98 10.06 -10.73 17.01
N THR A 99 10.49 -11.45 15.98
CA THR A 99 11.64 -12.36 16.03
C THR A 99 12.95 -11.60 16.28
N GLN A 100 13.21 -10.53 15.57
CA GLN A 100 14.39 -9.70 15.77
C GLN A 100 14.44 -9.06 17.15
N LEU A 101 13.28 -8.64 17.67
CA LEU A 101 13.18 -8.09 19.02
C LEU A 101 13.43 -9.18 20.08
N GLN A 102 12.89 -10.38 19.87
CA GLN A 102 13.13 -11.55 20.71
C GLN A 102 14.63 -11.87 20.83
N ASP A 103 15.32 -11.95 19.70
CA ASP A 103 16.75 -12.27 19.67
C ASP A 103 17.59 -11.17 20.36
N TYR A 104 17.21 -9.92 20.16
CA TYR A 104 17.86 -8.79 20.82
C TYR A 104 17.70 -8.87 22.34
N ILE A 105 16.47 -9.10 22.84
CA ILE A 105 16.20 -9.20 24.28
C ILE A 105 16.92 -10.42 24.88
N ALA A 106 16.91 -11.56 24.21
CA ALA A 106 17.62 -12.74 24.65
C ALA A 106 19.13 -12.47 24.78
N GLY A 107 19.73 -11.76 23.80
CA GLY A 107 21.12 -11.34 23.87
C GLY A 107 21.43 -10.43 25.07
N GLU A 108 20.56 -9.47 25.37
CA GLU A 108 20.74 -8.59 26.51
C GLU A 108 20.57 -9.32 27.85
N LEU A 109 19.56 -10.18 27.97
CA LEU A 109 19.30 -10.95 29.19
C LEU A 109 20.38 -12.01 29.45
N SER A 110 21.09 -12.48 28.43
CA SER A 110 22.19 -13.45 28.61
C SER A 110 23.36 -12.94 29.48
N LYS A 111 23.42 -11.63 29.71
CA LYS A 111 24.37 -11.00 30.63
C LYS A 111 24.02 -11.26 32.10
N TYR A 112 22.79 -11.65 32.40
CA TYR A 112 22.24 -11.80 33.75
C TYR A 112 21.78 -13.22 34.08
N ILE A 113 21.32 -13.96 33.07
CA ILE A 113 20.81 -15.34 33.23
C ILE A 113 21.36 -16.24 32.13
N GLU A 114 21.48 -17.53 32.44
CA GLU A 114 21.98 -18.54 31.51
C GLU A 114 20.84 -18.95 30.52
N GLN A 115 21.14 -18.93 29.22
CA GLN A 115 20.26 -19.40 28.14
C GLN A 115 18.82 -18.88 28.23
N PRO A 116 18.57 -17.55 28.20
CA PRO A 116 17.24 -17.01 28.22
C PRO A 116 16.43 -17.41 26.98
N ILE A 117 15.25 -17.99 27.21
CA ILE A 117 14.27 -18.26 26.14
C ILE A 117 13.21 -17.18 26.23
N VAL A 118 13.17 -16.32 25.24
CA VAL A 118 12.25 -15.16 25.16
C VAL A 118 11.21 -15.40 24.07
N SER A 119 9.98 -15.00 24.31
CA SER A 119 8.93 -14.93 23.29
C SER A 119 8.35 -13.53 23.28
N VAL A 120 8.19 -12.95 22.09
CA VAL A 120 7.61 -11.62 21.88
C VAL A 120 6.29 -11.76 21.13
N ILE A 121 5.22 -11.23 21.70
CA ILE A 121 3.86 -11.26 21.14
C ILE A 121 3.39 -9.83 20.96
N VAL A 122 3.03 -9.45 19.75
CA VAL A 122 2.39 -8.16 19.46
C VAL A 122 0.89 -8.31 19.68
N ASN A 123 0.35 -7.66 20.72
CA ASN A 123 -1.07 -7.76 21.08
C ASN A 123 -1.93 -6.83 20.23
N THR A 124 -1.54 -5.55 20.15
CA THR A 124 -2.29 -4.52 19.44
C THR A 124 -1.34 -3.69 18.57
N PRO A 125 -1.39 -3.86 17.24
CA PRO A 125 -0.56 -3.09 16.32
C PRO A 125 -1.20 -1.72 16.06
N GLU A 126 -0.91 -0.72 16.89
CA GLU A 126 -1.50 0.64 16.76
C GLU A 126 -0.59 1.63 16.03
N GLY A 127 0.72 1.46 16.15
CA GLY A 127 1.69 2.52 15.88
C GLY A 127 2.29 2.56 14.48
N ASN A 128 2.03 1.59 13.64
CA ASN A 128 2.66 1.57 12.32
C ASN A 128 1.70 2.01 11.21
N PHE A 129 1.67 3.33 10.91
CA PHE A 129 0.86 3.89 9.82
C PHE A 129 1.22 3.31 8.45
N THR A 130 2.42 2.76 8.29
CA THR A 130 2.84 2.10 7.04
C THR A 130 2.19 0.73 6.87
N GLN A 131 1.66 0.13 7.94
CA GLN A 131 0.97 -1.15 7.95
C GLN A 131 -0.57 -1.00 7.99
N GLN A 132 -1.07 0.19 7.70
CA GLN A 132 -2.51 0.48 7.69
C GLN A 132 -2.97 0.85 6.29
N VAL A 133 -4.22 0.51 5.96
CA VAL A 133 -4.93 1.02 4.79
C VAL A 133 -5.88 2.14 5.26
N ARG A 134 -5.75 3.31 4.67
CA ARG A 134 -6.54 4.48 5.03
C ARG A 134 -7.62 4.74 3.99
N ILE A 135 -8.84 4.95 4.44
CA ILE A 135 -9.97 5.26 3.56
C ILE A 135 -10.58 6.59 4.00
N ILE A 136 -10.62 7.55 3.09
CA ILE A 136 -11.12 8.90 3.33
C ILE A 136 -12.09 9.35 2.24
N GLY A 137 -12.98 10.28 2.59
CA GLY A 137 -13.93 10.91 1.68
C GLY A 137 -15.35 10.33 1.80
N ALA A 138 -16.05 10.19 0.67
CA ALA A 138 -17.45 9.85 0.59
C ALA A 138 -17.74 8.35 0.85
N THR A 139 -17.50 7.89 2.07
CA THR A 139 -17.76 6.53 2.56
C THR A 139 -18.75 6.57 3.72
N GLY A 140 -19.25 5.41 4.16
CA GLY A 140 -20.10 5.31 5.34
C GLY A 140 -19.40 5.83 6.59
N GLN A 141 -18.16 5.37 6.84
CA GLN A 141 -17.30 5.81 7.95
C GLN A 141 -15.84 5.85 7.50
N PRO A 142 -15.23 7.03 7.33
CA PRO A 142 -13.79 7.12 7.08
C PRO A 142 -13.00 6.44 8.20
N ALA A 143 -12.04 5.59 7.84
CA ALA A 143 -11.28 4.82 8.83
C ALA A 143 -9.86 4.51 8.35
N SER A 144 -9.00 4.22 9.32
CA SER A 144 -7.71 3.58 9.12
C SER A 144 -7.83 2.13 9.59
N LEU A 145 -7.57 1.19 8.70
CA LEU A 145 -7.73 -0.23 8.93
C LEU A 145 -6.35 -0.89 9.00
N PRO A 146 -6.08 -1.78 9.96
CA PRO A 146 -4.88 -2.59 9.93
C PRO A 146 -4.87 -3.45 8.67
N TYR A 147 -3.76 -3.43 7.94
CA TYR A 147 -3.60 -4.28 6.77
C TYR A 147 -3.60 -5.76 7.16
N ARG A 148 -4.28 -6.57 6.37
CA ARG A 148 -4.27 -8.04 6.49
C ARG A 148 -3.78 -8.65 5.19
N ALA A 149 -3.07 -9.77 5.29
CA ALA A 149 -2.61 -10.49 4.11
C ALA A 149 -3.76 -10.75 3.12
N ASN A 150 -3.51 -10.49 1.85
CA ASN A 150 -4.49 -10.62 0.76
C ASN A 150 -5.72 -9.70 0.86
N MET A 151 -5.62 -8.61 1.63
CA MET A 151 -6.69 -7.62 1.73
C MET A 151 -6.96 -6.98 0.37
N THR A 152 -8.23 -6.89 0.01
CA THR A 152 -8.69 -6.28 -1.24
C THR A 152 -9.43 -4.96 -0.99
N VAL A 153 -9.67 -4.21 -2.05
CA VAL A 153 -10.50 -3.00 -1.99
C VAL A 153 -11.92 -3.32 -1.53
N LEU A 154 -12.46 -4.48 -1.89
CA LEU A 154 -13.80 -4.90 -1.44
C LEU A 154 -13.82 -5.09 0.08
N ASP A 155 -12.82 -5.73 0.66
CA ASP A 155 -12.71 -5.93 2.12
C ASP A 155 -12.66 -4.57 2.84
N ALA A 156 -11.87 -3.63 2.31
CA ALA A 156 -11.79 -2.28 2.83
C ALA A 156 -13.15 -1.55 2.76
N MET A 157 -13.88 -1.67 1.64
CA MET A 157 -15.21 -1.06 1.49
C MET A 157 -16.24 -1.66 2.46
N ILE A 158 -16.21 -2.96 2.69
CA ILE A 158 -17.07 -3.61 3.68
C ILE A 158 -16.80 -3.05 5.08
N ALA A 159 -15.53 -2.92 5.44
CA ALA A 159 -15.14 -2.44 6.77
C ALA A 159 -15.57 -0.99 7.06
N VAL A 160 -15.61 -0.13 6.02
CA VAL A 160 -16.03 1.29 6.18
C VAL A 160 -17.51 1.54 5.87
N GLY A 161 -18.32 0.48 5.72
CA GLY A 161 -19.76 0.60 5.45
C GLY A 161 -20.11 1.03 4.02
N GLY A 162 -19.19 0.81 3.06
CA GLY A 162 -19.40 1.06 1.65
C GLY A 162 -19.33 2.53 1.23
N LEU A 163 -19.92 2.84 0.08
CA LEU A 163 -20.02 4.19 -0.48
C LEU A 163 -21.27 4.88 0.06
N ASN A 164 -21.15 6.14 0.47
CA ASN A 164 -22.34 6.94 0.78
C ASN A 164 -23.10 7.34 -0.50
N GLU A 165 -24.25 8.01 -0.36
CA GLU A 165 -25.11 8.42 -1.48
C GLU A 165 -24.46 9.47 -2.39
N PHE A 166 -23.56 10.29 -1.85
CA PHE A 166 -22.88 11.35 -2.59
C PHE A 166 -21.57 10.89 -3.23
N ALA A 167 -21.19 9.63 -3.07
CA ALA A 167 -19.89 9.14 -3.53
C ALA A 167 -19.77 9.06 -5.05
N ALA A 168 -18.73 9.66 -5.59
CA ALA A 168 -18.28 9.44 -6.97
C ALA A 168 -17.30 8.27 -7.05
N GLY A 169 -17.76 7.05 -6.71
CA GLY A 169 -16.88 5.89 -6.51
C GLY A 169 -16.04 5.49 -7.72
N ASN A 170 -16.47 5.75 -8.96
CA ASN A 170 -15.65 5.49 -10.16
C ASN A 170 -14.58 6.59 -10.44
N ARG A 171 -14.56 7.65 -9.62
CA ARG A 171 -13.49 8.65 -9.59
C ARG A 171 -12.59 8.51 -8.38
N ALA A 172 -12.78 7.44 -7.62
CA ALA A 172 -11.92 7.13 -6.48
C ALA A 172 -10.48 6.84 -6.94
N LYS A 173 -9.54 7.14 -6.05
CA LYS A 173 -8.11 7.00 -6.29
C LYS A 173 -7.48 6.21 -5.16
N LEU A 174 -6.50 5.41 -5.51
CA LEU A 174 -5.62 4.74 -4.58
C LEU A 174 -4.25 5.39 -4.70
N ILE A 175 -3.71 5.85 -3.59
CA ILE A 175 -2.35 6.38 -3.49
C ILE A 175 -1.51 5.33 -2.80
N ARG A 176 -0.44 4.91 -3.47
CA ARG A 176 0.53 3.93 -2.99
C ARG A 176 1.92 4.54 -2.96
N LEU A 177 2.63 4.35 -1.87
CA LEU A 177 4.04 4.73 -1.79
C LEU A 177 4.90 3.61 -2.39
N ASN A 178 5.66 3.94 -3.42
CA ASN A 178 6.70 3.06 -3.91
C ASN A 178 7.92 3.20 -3.00
N HIS A 179 8.22 2.17 -2.21
CA HIS A 179 9.29 2.20 -1.21
C HIS A 179 10.71 2.23 -1.83
N GLU A 180 10.86 1.79 -3.08
CA GLU A 180 12.16 1.80 -3.76
C GLU A 180 12.52 3.20 -4.28
N THR A 181 11.53 3.92 -4.80
CA THR A 181 11.73 5.26 -5.40
C THR A 181 11.37 6.40 -4.46
N GLY A 182 10.62 6.13 -3.38
CA GLY A 182 10.05 7.14 -2.49
C GLY A 182 8.94 7.98 -3.12
N ILE A 183 8.46 7.62 -4.31
CA ILE A 183 7.44 8.37 -5.07
C ILE A 183 6.06 7.80 -4.75
N GLN A 184 5.07 8.68 -4.63
CA GLN A 184 3.67 8.30 -4.54
C GLN A 184 3.10 8.07 -5.94
N GLU A 185 2.55 6.88 -6.15
CA GLU A 185 1.86 6.47 -7.37
C GLU A 185 0.35 6.56 -7.17
N GLU A 186 -0.35 7.08 -8.16
CA GLU A 186 -1.80 7.26 -8.13
C GLU A 186 -2.46 6.29 -9.11
N TYR A 187 -3.38 5.45 -8.60
CA TYR A 187 -4.15 4.51 -9.38
C TYR A 187 -5.63 4.84 -9.32
N ARG A 188 -6.33 4.65 -10.43
CA ARG A 188 -7.78 4.85 -10.50
C ARG A 188 -8.54 3.62 -10.03
N LEU A 189 -9.55 3.83 -9.18
CA LEU A 189 -10.45 2.78 -8.71
C LEU A 189 -11.87 2.96 -9.26
N ARG A 190 -12.56 1.83 -9.55
CA ARG A 190 -13.95 1.77 -10.01
C ARG A 190 -14.87 1.23 -8.91
N LEU A 191 -14.92 1.94 -7.78
CA LEU A 191 -15.64 1.48 -6.58
C LEU A 191 -17.16 1.36 -6.78
N SER A 192 -17.78 2.24 -7.60
CA SER A 192 -19.22 2.11 -7.90
C SER A 192 -19.52 0.86 -8.73
N ASP A 193 -18.64 0.49 -9.65
CA ASP A 193 -18.80 -0.74 -10.43
C ASP A 193 -18.62 -1.97 -9.53
N LEU A 194 -17.63 -1.95 -8.64
CA LEU A 194 -17.38 -3.01 -7.68
C LEU A 194 -18.56 -3.19 -6.71
N VAL A 195 -18.91 -2.13 -5.97
CA VAL A 195 -19.83 -2.24 -4.83
C VAL A 195 -21.31 -2.26 -5.26
N ARG A 196 -21.70 -1.47 -6.27
CA ARG A 196 -23.10 -1.33 -6.70
C ARG A 196 -23.48 -2.27 -7.83
N ARG A 197 -22.53 -2.63 -8.71
CA ARG A 197 -22.78 -3.49 -9.88
C ARG A 197 -22.22 -4.91 -9.72
N GLY A 198 -21.39 -5.16 -8.70
CA GLY A 198 -20.76 -6.46 -8.48
C GLY A 198 -19.68 -6.80 -9.50
N ASP A 199 -19.07 -5.80 -10.16
CA ASP A 199 -17.98 -6.04 -11.11
C ASP A 199 -16.69 -6.47 -10.39
N ALA A 200 -16.47 -7.77 -10.31
CA ALA A 200 -15.29 -8.33 -9.67
C ALA A 200 -13.97 -7.90 -10.34
N SER A 201 -13.98 -7.50 -11.62
CA SER A 201 -12.80 -7.00 -12.30
C SER A 201 -12.29 -5.66 -11.77
N ALA A 202 -13.15 -4.94 -11.03
CA ALA A 202 -12.79 -3.70 -10.36
C ALA A 202 -12.22 -3.91 -8.95
N ASN A 203 -12.22 -5.15 -8.44
CA ASN A 203 -11.58 -5.47 -7.16
C ASN A 203 -10.08 -5.59 -7.36
N VAL A 204 -9.29 -4.89 -6.58
CA VAL A 204 -7.82 -4.91 -6.66
C VAL A 204 -7.20 -5.22 -5.29
N MET A 205 -5.99 -5.77 -5.32
CA MET A 205 -5.24 -6.06 -4.10
C MET A 205 -4.67 -4.79 -3.49
N LEU A 206 -4.83 -4.65 -2.19
CA LEU A 206 -4.22 -3.58 -1.41
C LEU A 206 -2.83 -3.98 -0.92
N LYS A 207 -2.02 -2.97 -0.63
CA LYS A 207 -0.72 -3.12 0.03
C LYS A 207 -0.71 -2.32 1.33
N PRO A 208 0.19 -2.68 2.28
CA PRO A 208 0.41 -1.86 3.47
C PRO A 208 0.73 -0.41 3.10
N GLY A 209 0.13 0.54 3.81
CA GLY A 209 0.34 1.97 3.57
C GLY A 209 -0.56 2.61 2.49
N ASP A 210 -1.36 1.82 1.75
CA ASP A 210 -2.27 2.34 0.74
C ASP A 210 -3.28 3.33 1.34
N THR A 211 -3.59 4.38 0.56
CA THR A 211 -4.62 5.35 0.92
C THR A 211 -5.67 5.43 -0.20
N ILE A 212 -6.92 5.15 0.13
CA ILE A 212 -8.06 5.26 -0.78
C ILE A 212 -8.76 6.59 -0.54
N ILE A 213 -8.90 7.38 -1.60
CA ILE A 213 -9.60 8.68 -1.59
C ILE A 213 -10.86 8.57 -2.44
N ILE A 214 -12.00 8.83 -1.83
CA ILE A 214 -13.31 8.74 -2.50
C ILE A 214 -13.90 10.15 -2.57
N PRO A 215 -13.88 10.80 -3.75
CA PRO A 215 -14.44 12.13 -3.91
C PRO A 215 -15.96 12.12 -3.90
N GLU A 216 -16.57 13.26 -3.58
CA GLU A 216 -17.99 13.47 -3.73
C GLU A 216 -18.37 13.74 -5.20
N SER A 217 -19.61 13.40 -5.54
CA SER A 217 -20.22 13.76 -6.80
C SER A 217 -20.48 15.27 -6.81
N ARG A 218 -19.97 15.96 -7.83
CA ARG A 218 -20.41 17.34 -8.09
C ARG A 218 -21.71 17.26 -8.89
N PHE A 219 -22.73 17.89 -8.39
CA PHE A 219 -23.99 18.11 -9.11
C PHE A 219 -23.77 19.04 -10.28
#